data_97c2c19d0df745782fb3e26b1c7d6a72
#
_entry.id   97c2c19d0df745782fb3e26b1c7d6a72
#
_cell.length_a   1.000
_cell.length_b   1.000
_cell.length_c   1.000
_cell.angle_alpha   90.00
_cell.angle_beta   90.00
_cell.angle_gamma   90.00
#
_symmetry.space_group_name_H-M   'P 1'
#
loop_
_entity.id
_entity.type
_entity.pdbx_description
1 polymer ?
#
loop_
_entity_poly.entity_id
_entity_poly.type
_entity_poly.pdbx_seq_one_letter_code
_entity_poly.pdbx_strand_id
1 'polypeptide(L)'
;MSSVPFNVLFLCTGNSARSILAEGLLRGLGGERFRAYSAGSAPKGEVHPLALATLQTYALPTDGYRSKPWDEFAGPGAPAMDFIITVCDNAAGEACPVWPGHPATAHWGVPDPAAETGDEARRLKAFHDAARTLKRRIELFLSLPLDKLDALSLLAELRGIGASRE
;
A
#
# COMPACT_ATOMS: atom_id res chain seq x y z
N MET A 1 -11.98 -24.86 -4.26
CA MET A 1 -12.05 -24.48 -2.84
C MET A 1 -11.54 -23.08 -2.65
N SER A 2 -12.37 -22.21 -2.11
CA SER A 2 -11.94 -20.85 -1.89
C SER A 2 -11.05 -20.78 -0.65
N SER A 3 -9.91 -20.15 -0.77
CA SER A 3 -9.05 -19.86 0.38
C SER A 3 -9.44 -18.51 0.98
N VAL A 4 -9.08 -18.33 2.25
CA VAL A 4 -9.28 -17.03 2.91
C VAL A 4 -8.36 -16.01 2.25
N PRO A 5 -8.86 -14.82 1.88
CA PRO A 5 -8.01 -13.80 1.28
C PRO A 5 -6.92 -13.34 2.24
N PHE A 6 -5.78 -12.96 1.67
CA PHE A 6 -4.72 -12.31 2.45
C PHE A 6 -5.08 -10.86 2.70
N ASN A 7 -4.89 -10.40 3.92
CA ASN A 7 -5.11 -9.00 4.30
C ASN A 7 -3.78 -8.25 4.23
N VAL A 8 -3.75 -7.17 3.45
CA VAL A 8 -2.55 -6.36 3.22
C VAL A 8 -2.84 -4.92 3.61
N LEU A 9 -2.03 -4.36 4.50
CA LEU A 9 -2.15 -2.97 4.93
C LEU A 9 -0.97 -2.17 4.42
N PHE A 10 -1.26 -1.12 3.66
CA PHE A 10 -0.25 -0.18 3.19
C PHE A 10 -0.24 1.05 4.09
N LEU A 11 0.94 1.43 4.54
CA LEU A 11 1.11 2.55 5.47
C LEU A 11 1.93 3.67 4.85
N CYS A 12 1.49 4.90 5.05
CA CYS A 12 2.31 6.08 4.86
C CYS A 12 1.89 7.11 5.91
N THR A 13 2.55 8.27 5.95
CA THR A 13 2.26 9.24 7.00
C THR A 13 0.86 9.82 6.85
N GLY A 14 0.54 10.40 5.70
CA GLY A 14 -0.71 11.15 5.51
C GLY A 14 -1.91 10.34 5.07
N ASN A 15 -1.70 9.11 4.62
CA ASN A 15 -2.75 8.25 4.06
C ASN A 15 -3.65 9.05 3.09
N SER A 16 -3.02 9.71 2.14
CA SER A 16 -3.69 10.58 1.19
C SER A 16 -3.32 10.26 -0.25
N ALA A 17 -2.08 9.88 -0.52
CA ALA A 17 -1.57 9.65 -1.87
C ALA A 17 -0.99 8.26 -2.05
N ARG A 18 0.24 8.02 -1.56
CA ARG A 18 0.98 6.77 -1.84
C ARG A 18 0.27 5.51 -1.37
N SER A 19 -0.19 5.49 -0.13
CA SER A 19 -0.88 4.30 0.40
C SER A 19 -2.25 4.11 -0.24
N ILE A 20 -2.91 5.18 -0.64
CA ILE A 20 -4.18 5.11 -1.38
C ILE A 20 -3.94 4.50 -2.77
N LEU A 21 -2.89 4.92 -3.47
CA LEU A 21 -2.52 4.33 -4.75
C LEU A 21 -2.24 2.83 -4.61
N ALA A 22 -1.48 2.45 -3.58
CA ALA A 22 -1.15 1.04 -3.34
C ALA A 22 -2.41 0.22 -3.04
N GLU A 23 -3.28 0.75 -2.20
CA GLU A 23 -4.56 0.08 -1.89
C GLU A 23 -5.38 -0.13 -3.15
N GLY A 24 -5.53 0.91 -3.97
CA GLY A 24 -6.31 0.82 -5.20
C GLY A 24 -5.72 -0.15 -6.21
N LEU A 25 -4.40 -0.15 -6.35
CA LEU A 25 -3.72 -1.07 -7.25
C LEU A 25 -3.94 -2.52 -6.81
N LEU A 26 -3.80 -2.80 -5.52
CA LEU A 26 -4.01 -4.17 -5.04
C LEU A 26 -5.47 -4.59 -5.14
N ARG A 27 -6.41 -3.68 -4.86
CA ARG A 27 -7.84 -3.98 -5.03
C ARG A 27 -8.16 -4.41 -6.46
N GLY A 28 -7.58 -3.71 -7.44
CA GLY A 28 -7.86 -4.00 -8.84
C GLY A 28 -7.08 -5.19 -9.39
N LEU A 29 -5.83 -5.33 -8.99
CA LEU A 29 -4.95 -6.37 -9.55
C LEU A 29 -4.99 -7.68 -8.77
N GLY A 30 -5.23 -7.61 -7.45
CA GLY A 30 -5.20 -8.79 -6.58
C GLY A 30 -6.46 -9.63 -6.61
N GLY A 31 -7.56 -9.05 -7.04
CA GLY A 31 -8.85 -9.75 -7.13
C GLY A 31 -9.31 -10.26 -5.78
N GLU A 32 -9.90 -11.45 -5.80
CA GLU A 32 -10.47 -12.05 -4.59
C GLU A 32 -9.44 -12.67 -3.67
N ARG A 33 -8.18 -12.78 -4.11
CA ARG A 33 -7.11 -13.36 -3.30
C ARG A 33 -6.64 -12.43 -2.18
N PHE A 34 -6.95 -11.14 -2.30
CA PHE A 34 -6.43 -10.12 -1.38
C PHE A 34 -7.50 -9.14 -0.95
N ARG A 35 -7.38 -8.68 0.29
CA ARG A 35 -8.12 -7.53 0.81
C ARG A 35 -7.10 -6.45 1.11
N ALA A 36 -7.26 -5.31 0.45
CA ALA A 36 -6.32 -4.20 0.56
C ALA A 36 -6.85 -3.13 1.51
N TYR A 37 -5.96 -2.64 2.36
CA TYR A 37 -6.25 -1.57 3.32
C TYR A 37 -5.13 -0.56 3.28
N SER A 38 -5.39 0.65 3.75
CA SER A 38 -4.35 1.65 3.92
C SER A 38 -4.63 2.50 5.15
N ALA A 39 -3.58 3.08 5.73
CA ALA A 39 -3.71 3.95 6.89
C ALA A 39 -2.47 4.83 7.01
N GLY A 40 -2.50 5.79 7.92
CA GLY A 40 -1.36 6.67 8.16
C GLY A 40 -1.13 6.95 9.63
N SER A 41 0.09 7.34 9.97
CA SER A 41 0.44 7.73 11.33
C SER A 41 -0.13 9.11 11.69
N ALA A 42 -0.26 9.98 10.69
CA ALA A 42 -0.83 11.33 10.85
C ALA A 42 -1.71 11.63 9.63
N PRO A 43 -2.90 11.01 9.55
CA PRO A 43 -3.73 11.11 8.37
C PRO A 43 -4.19 12.55 8.12
N LYS A 44 -4.22 12.93 6.84
CA LYS A 44 -4.65 14.26 6.44
C LYS A 44 -6.16 14.45 6.48
N GLY A 45 -6.91 13.36 6.57
CA GLY A 45 -8.37 13.37 6.61
C GLY A 45 -9.05 13.37 5.26
N GLU A 46 -8.28 13.51 4.18
CA GLU A 46 -8.82 13.52 2.81
C GLU A 46 -7.91 12.75 1.88
N VAL A 47 -8.53 12.06 0.93
CA VAL A 47 -7.81 11.39 -0.15
C VAL A 47 -7.46 12.42 -1.22
N HIS A 48 -6.24 12.39 -1.71
CA HIS A 48 -5.77 13.36 -2.70
C HIS A 48 -6.50 13.16 -4.03
N PRO A 49 -7.04 14.23 -4.63
CA PRO A 49 -7.77 14.10 -5.90
C PRO A 49 -6.95 13.50 -7.03
N LEU A 50 -5.65 13.80 -7.10
CA LEU A 50 -4.79 13.27 -8.14
C LEU A 50 -4.51 11.78 -7.95
N ALA A 51 -4.60 11.27 -6.73
CA ALA A 51 -4.52 9.82 -6.50
C ALA A 51 -5.73 9.13 -7.14
N LEU A 52 -6.92 9.68 -6.93
CA LEU A 52 -8.13 9.12 -7.54
C LEU A 52 -8.10 9.23 -9.06
N ALA A 53 -7.64 10.37 -9.60
CA ALA A 53 -7.51 10.54 -11.03
C ALA A 53 -6.54 9.53 -11.64
N THR A 54 -5.45 9.23 -10.94
CA THR A 54 -4.47 8.25 -11.40
C THR A 54 -5.07 6.85 -11.40
N LEU A 55 -5.80 6.48 -10.35
CA LEU A 55 -6.48 5.18 -10.30
C LEU A 55 -7.50 5.05 -11.43
N GLN A 56 -8.21 6.11 -11.74
CA GLN A 56 -9.16 6.13 -12.84
C GLN A 56 -8.47 5.86 -14.18
N THR A 57 -7.29 6.45 -14.39
CA THR A 57 -6.51 6.22 -15.61
C THR A 57 -6.15 4.75 -15.79
N TYR A 58 -5.88 4.05 -14.69
CA TYR A 58 -5.59 2.62 -14.73
C TYR A 58 -6.84 1.74 -14.73
N ALA A 59 -8.03 2.34 -14.83
CA ALA A 59 -9.32 1.63 -14.77
C ALA A 59 -9.48 0.83 -13.47
N LEU A 60 -8.98 1.38 -12.38
CA LEU A 60 -9.07 0.79 -11.05
C LEU A 60 -10.20 1.43 -10.24
N PRO A 61 -10.69 0.77 -9.17
CA PRO A 61 -11.74 1.36 -8.34
C PRO A 61 -11.32 2.71 -7.78
N THR A 62 -12.26 3.64 -7.69
CA THR A 62 -12.02 4.99 -7.18
C THR A 62 -12.90 5.35 -6.00
N ASP A 63 -13.70 4.44 -5.50
CA ASP A 63 -14.63 4.67 -4.39
C ASP A 63 -14.22 3.91 -3.13
N GLY A 64 -14.68 4.38 -1.99
CA GLY A 64 -14.51 3.69 -0.73
C GLY A 64 -13.22 3.99 0.00
N TYR A 65 -12.35 4.85 -0.54
CA TYR A 65 -11.10 5.21 0.13
C TYR A 65 -11.35 6.27 1.19
N ARG A 66 -10.60 6.16 2.30
CA ARG A 66 -10.64 7.14 3.39
C ARG A 66 -9.22 7.38 3.88
N SER A 67 -8.93 8.60 4.28
CA SER A 67 -7.69 8.91 4.99
C SER A 67 -7.96 8.66 6.47
N LYS A 68 -7.23 7.72 7.09
CA LYS A 68 -7.54 7.23 8.43
C LYS A 68 -6.29 6.86 9.21
N PRO A 69 -6.36 6.90 10.55
CA PRO A 69 -5.20 6.56 11.36
C PRO A 69 -4.96 5.04 11.39
N TRP A 70 -3.72 4.67 11.53
CA TRP A 70 -3.34 3.26 11.60
C TRP A 70 -3.88 2.55 12.85
N ASP A 71 -4.26 3.32 13.89
CA ASP A 71 -4.86 2.73 15.10
C ASP A 71 -6.14 1.96 14.81
N GLU A 72 -6.84 2.29 13.71
CA GLU A 72 -8.02 1.53 13.30
C GLU A 72 -7.73 0.06 13.08
N PHE A 73 -6.49 -0.27 12.73
CA PHE A 73 -6.11 -1.65 12.39
C PHE A 73 -5.28 -2.32 13.49
N ALA A 74 -5.05 -1.64 14.60
CA ALA A 74 -4.25 -2.18 15.71
C ALA A 74 -5.07 -2.67 16.88
N GLY A 75 -6.33 -2.25 16.98
CA GLY A 75 -7.18 -2.54 18.13
C GLY A 75 -7.93 -3.87 18.05
N PRO A 76 -8.62 -4.24 19.13
CA PRO A 76 -9.48 -5.43 19.14
C PRO A 76 -10.58 -5.28 18.09
N GLY A 77 -10.88 -6.34 17.40
CA GLY A 77 -11.90 -6.35 16.35
C GLY A 77 -11.41 -5.90 15.00
N ALA A 78 -10.18 -5.38 14.89
CA ALA A 78 -9.58 -5.05 13.61
C ALA A 78 -9.24 -6.33 12.85
N PRO A 79 -9.30 -6.30 11.50
CA PRO A 79 -8.87 -7.48 10.74
C PRO A 79 -7.40 -7.77 11.00
N ALA A 80 -7.06 -9.03 11.16
CA ALA A 80 -5.66 -9.44 11.32
C ALA A 80 -4.96 -9.30 9.97
N MET A 81 -3.85 -8.57 9.93
CA MET A 81 -3.09 -8.37 8.70
C MET A 81 -2.11 -9.51 8.49
N ASP A 82 -2.02 -9.96 7.26
CA ASP A 82 -1.00 -10.92 6.85
C ASP A 82 0.29 -10.19 6.44
N PHE A 83 0.14 -9.01 5.85
CA PHE A 83 1.26 -8.20 5.37
C PHE A 83 1.06 -6.75 5.75
N ILE A 84 2.12 -6.10 6.19
CA ILE A 84 2.13 -4.66 6.43
C ILE A 84 3.28 -4.07 5.64
N ILE A 85 2.97 -3.16 4.72
CA ILE A 85 3.94 -2.60 3.80
C ILE A 85 3.94 -1.08 3.91
N THR A 86 5.08 -0.51 4.32
CA THR A 86 5.22 0.94 4.36
C THR A 86 5.65 1.44 2.99
N VAL A 87 5.04 2.51 2.52
CA VAL A 87 5.31 3.07 1.20
C VAL A 87 5.93 4.47 1.26
N CYS A 88 6.18 4.99 2.44
CA CYS A 88 6.95 6.22 2.61
C CYS A 88 7.99 6.02 3.72
N ASP A 89 9.13 6.72 3.57
CA ASP A 89 10.24 6.54 4.49
C ASP A 89 9.90 7.01 5.92
N ASN A 90 9.09 8.05 6.05
CA ASN A 90 8.70 8.55 7.35
C ASN A 90 7.91 7.52 8.16
N ALA A 91 6.95 6.84 7.51
CA ALA A 91 6.17 5.80 8.19
C ALA A 91 7.04 4.64 8.64
N ALA A 92 8.06 4.29 7.86
CA ALA A 92 8.98 3.21 8.20
C ALA A 92 9.81 3.54 9.44
N GLY A 93 10.12 4.82 9.65
CA GLY A 93 10.91 5.27 10.79
C GLY A 93 10.10 5.61 12.04
N GLU A 94 8.78 5.59 11.97
CA GLU A 94 7.93 5.94 13.10
C GLU A 94 7.66 4.73 13.99
N ALA A 95 7.36 5.01 15.28
CA ALA A 95 7.00 3.96 16.21
C ALA A 95 5.63 3.42 15.84
N CYS A 96 5.58 2.20 15.32
CA CYS A 96 4.35 1.55 14.91
C CYS A 96 3.62 0.89 16.09
N PRO A 97 2.29 0.78 16.01
CA PRO A 97 1.55 -0.07 16.96
C PRO A 97 2.02 -1.53 16.85
N VAL A 98 1.72 -2.29 17.89
CA VAL A 98 1.89 -3.76 17.83
C VAL A 98 0.69 -4.30 17.07
N TRP A 99 0.95 -4.97 15.95
CA TRP A 99 -0.10 -5.47 15.08
C TRP A 99 -0.54 -6.87 15.51
N PRO A 100 -1.87 -7.13 15.57
CA PRO A 100 -2.34 -8.49 15.88
C PRO A 100 -1.90 -9.47 14.79
N GLY A 101 -1.55 -10.69 15.19
CA GLY A 101 -1.29 -11.76 14.24
C GLY A 101 0.13 -11.82 13.69
N HIS A 102 1.02 -10.95 14.13
CA HIS A 102 2.43 -10.94 13.71
C HIS A 102 2.60 -10.94 12.19
N PRO A 103 2.10 -9.92 11.50
CA PRO A 103 2.18 -9.87 10.03
C PRO A 103 3.63 -9.75 9.54
N ALA A 104 3.87 -10.21 8.32
CA ALA A 104 5.13 -9.96 7.64
C ALA A 104 5.19 -8.48 7.25
N THR A 105 6.33 -7.83 7.49
CA THR A 105 6.48 -6.39 7.24
C THR A 105 7.58 -6.13 6.21
N ALA A 106 7.36 -5.15 5.36
CA ALA A 106 8.34 -4.73 4.35
C ALA A 106 8.20 -3.23 4.10
N HIS A 107 9.24 -2.66 3.53
CA HIS A 107 9.25 -1.23 3.15
C HIS A 107 9.40 -1.13 1.64
N TRP A 108 8.41 -0.53 0.99
CA TRP A 108 8.39 -0.29 -0.45
C TRP A 108 8.29 1.23 -0.70
N GLY A 109 9.30 1.98 -0.28
CA GLY A 109 9.25 3.44 -0.35
C GLY A 109 9.23 3.97 -1.78
N VAL A 110 8.39 4.98 -2.00
CA VAL A 110 8.38 5.76 -3.24
C VAL A 110 8.40 7.24 -2.88
N PRO A 111 8.97 8.11 -3.77
CA PRO A 111 8.92 9.55 -3.53
C PRO A 111 7.48 10.03 -3.41
N ASP A 112 7.28 11.06 -2.59
CA ASP A 112 5.94 11.61 -2.36
C ASP A 112 5.47 12.41 -3.57
N PRO A 113 4.49 11.92 -4.33
CA PRO A 113 3.99 12.65 -5.50
C PRO A 113 3.26 13.95 -5.12
N ALA A 114 2.72 14.02 -3.89
CA ALA A 114 2.04 15.22 -3.43
C ALA A 114 3.01 16.36 -3.11
N ALA A 115 4.31 16.06 -3.00
CA ALA A 115 5.33 17.08 -2.79
C ALA A 115 5.73 17.79 -4.08
N GLU A 116 5.33 17.28 -5.25
CA GLU A 116 5.66 17.89 -6.51
C GLU A 116 4.96 19.24 -6.67
N THR A 117 5.68 20.21 -7.18
CA THR A 117 5.16 21.56 -7.44
C THR A 117 5.06 21.80 -8.94
N GLY A 118 4.43 22.89 -9.30
CA GLY A 118 4.25 23.24 -10.70
C GLY A 118 2.81 23.11 -11.14
N ASP A 119 2.59 22.98 -12.46
CA ASP A 119 1.24 22.88 -12.98
C ASP A 119 0.63 21.49 -12.73
N GLU A 120 -0.64 21.36 -13.06
CA GLU A 120 -1.37 20.12 -12.80
C GLU A 120 -0.78 18.95 -13.60
N ALA A 121 -0.35 19.19 -14.83
CA ALA A 121 0.23 18.13 -15.67
C ALA A 121 1.50 17.56 -15.03
N ARG A 122 2.34 18.42 -14.47
CA ARG A 122 3.56 18.01 -13.80
C ARG A 122 3.28 17.24 -12.52
N ARG A 123 2.31 17.73 -11.76
CA ARG A 123 1.89 17.06 -10.51
C ARG A 123 1.25 15.71 -10.81
N LEU A 124 0.41 15.65 -11.84
CA LEU A 124 -0.22 14.38 -12.24
C LEU A 124 0.83 13.37 -12.70
N LYS A 125 1.86 13.82 -13.42
CA LYS A 125 2.96 12.95 -13.84
C LYS A 125 3.64 12.31 -12.62
N ALA A 126 3.86 13.09 -11.55
CA ALA A 126 4.46 12.55 -10.33
C ALA A 126 3.60 11.44 -9.73
N PHE A 127 2.29 11.60 -9.75
CA PHE A 127 1.36 10.56 -9.28
C PHE A 127 1.42 9.32 -10.17
N HIS A 128 1.48 9.50 -11.49
CA HIS A 128 1.62 8.38 -12.42
C HIS A 128 2.94 7.64 -12.24
N ASP A 129 4.04 8.37 -11.98
CA ASP A 129 5.34 7.73 -11.73
C ASP A 129 5.31 6.90 -10.45
N ALA A 130 4.69 7.42 -9.38
CA ALA A 130 4.54 6.67 -8.13
C ALA A 130 3.67 5.43 -8.34
N ALA A 131 2.58 5.57 -9.07
CA ALA A 131 1.68 4.45 -9.36
C ALA A 131 2.37 3.36 -10.16
N ARG A 132 3.19 3.75 -11.14
CA ARG A 132 3.93 2.78 -11.96
C ARG A 132 4.90 1.96 -11.12
N THR A 133 5.63 2.60 -10.23
CA THR A 133 6.56 1.92 -9.33
C THR A 133 5.81 0.96 -8.40
N LEU A 134 4.73 1.43 -7.79
CA LEU A 134 3.92 0.60 -6.90
C LEU A 134 3.27 -0.56 -7.65
N LYS A 135 2.78 -0.31 -8.86
CA LYS A 135 2.16 -1.36 -9.69
C LYS A 135 3.16 -2.48 -9.96
N ARG A 136 4.38 -2.12 -10.34
CA ARG A 136 5.40 -3.14 -10.60
C ARG A 136 5.68 -3.97 -9.35
N ARG A 137 5.80 -3.33 -8.21
CA ARG A 137 6.06 -4.05 -6.95
C ARG A 137 4.89 -4.95 -6.57
N ILE A 138 3.67 -4.48 -6.77
CA ILE A 138 2.48 -5.29 -6.50
C ILE A 138 2.42 -6.48 -7.47
N GLU A 139 2.75 -6.28 -8.74
CA GLU A 139 2.80 -7.40 -9.70
C GLU A 139 3.82 -8.46 -9.30
N LEU A 140 4.99 -8.03 -8.83
CA LEU A 140 5.99 -8.96 -8.31
C LEU A 140 5.46 -9.72 -7.10
N PHE A 141 4.81 -9.02 -6.19
CA PHE A 141 4.18 -9.63 -5.01
C PHE A 141 3.12 -10.66 -5.41
N LEU A 142 2.28 -10.33 -6.38
CA LEU A 142 1.21 -11.22 -6.83
C LEU A 142 1.76 -12.48 -7.51
N SER A 143 2.98 -12.44 -8.01
CA SER A 143 3.61 -13.60 -8.65
C SER A 143 4.24 -14.57 -7.65
N LEU A 144 4.30 -14.20 -6.36
CA LEU A 144 4.91 -15.06 -5.34
C LEU A 144 3.98 -16.22 -4.99
N PRO A 145 4.53 -17.44 -4.81
CA PRO A 145 3.74 -18.58 -4.33
C PRO A 145 3.56 -18.52 -2.81
N LEU A 146 2.70 -17.60 -2.36
CA LEU A 146 2.59 -17.24 -0.93
C LEU A 146 2.29 -18.43 -0.01
N ASP A 147 1.51 -19.37 -0.49
CA ASP A 147 1.13 -20.55 0.30
C ASP A 147 2.22 -21.63 0.33
N LYS A 148 3.30 -21.45 -0.45
CA LYS A 148 4.41 -22.42 -0.50
C LYS A 148 5.68 -21.89 0.13
N LEU A 149 5.75 -20.60 0.45
CA LEU A 149 6.93 -20.00 1.06
C LEU A 149 6.84 -20.08 2.57
N ASP A 150 7.94 -20.41 3.23
CA ASP A 150 8.00 -20.29 4.68
C ASP A 150 8.15 -18.80 5.07
N ALA A 151 8.04 -18.52 6.37
CA ALA A 151 8.02 -17.14 6.85
C ALA A 151 9.31 -16.38 6.51
N LEU A 152 10.46 -17.03 6.61
CA LEU A 152 11.75 -16.36 6.32
C LEU A 152 11.91 -16.09 4.84
N SER A 153 11.57 -17.07 4.00
CA SER A 153 11.68 -16.92 2.54
C SER A 153 10.71 -15.84 2.05
N LEU A 154 9.50 -15.82 2.58
CA LEU A 154 8.51 -14.81 2.24
C LEU A 154 9.00 -13.41 2.61
N LEU A 155 9.55 -13.26 3.80
CA LEU A 155 10.06 -11.97 4.26
C LEU A 155 11.20 -11.47 3.37
N ALA A 156 12.12 -12.38 2.99
CA ALA A 156 13.23 -12.04 2.10
C ALA A 156 12.71 -11.57 0.73
N GLU A 157 11.69 -12.27 0.18
CA GLU A 157 11.10 -11.89 -1.10
C GLU A 157 10.42 -10.52 -1.02
N LEU A 158 9.65 -10.28 0.04
CA LEU A 158 8.96 -9.00 0.24
C LEU A 158 9.95 -7.83 0.32
N ARG A 159 11.03 -8.02 1.07
CA ARG A 159 12.05 -6.99 1.23
C ARG A 159 12.82 -6.76 -0.06
N GLY A 160 13.07 -7.83 -0.82
CA GLY A 160 13.71 -7.74 -2.11
C GLY A 160 12.89 -6.94 -3.12
N ILE A 161 11.58 -7.09 -3.11
CA ILE A 161 10.69 -6.31 -3.96
C ILE A 161 10.83 -4.81 -3.66
N GLY A 162 10.86 -4.45 -2.37
CA GLY A 162 11.01 -3.06 -1.97
C GLY A 162 12.35 -2.45 -2.33
N ALA A 163 13.39 -3.27 -2.42
CA ALA A 163 14.72 -2.84 -2.79
C ALA A 163 14.93 -2.83 -4.30
N SER A 164 13.99 -3.37 -5.09
CA SER A 164 14.14 -3.42 -6.54
C SER A 164 14.07 -2.02 -7.15
N ARG A 165 14.87 -1.81 -8.17
CA ARG A 165 14.85 -0.57 -8.94
C ARG A 165 14.31 -0.86 -10.33
N GLU A 166 13.49 0.03 -10.81
CA GLU A 166 12.87 -0.05 -12.11
C GLU A 166 13.87 0.09 -13.21
#